data_a0594cc25f16f11a4beab107bb11cd69
#
_entry.id   a0594cc25f16f11a4beab107bb11cd69
#
_cell.length_a   1.000
_cell.length_b   1.000
_cell.length_c   1.000
_cell.angle_alpha   90.00
_cell.angle_beta   90.00
_cell.angle_gamma   90.00
#
_symmetry.space_group_name_H-M   'P 1'
#
loop_
_entity.id
_entity.type
_entity.pdbx_description
1 polymer ?
#
loop_
_entity_poly.entity_id
_entity_poly.type
_entity_poly.pdbx_seq_one_letter_code
_entity_poly.pdbx_strand_id
1 'polypeptide(L)'
;MRLRKCVPRRRSVSWTRFVPGRSRSQGAHQKDKTAARTAPTGLSGLRVVDFSSMFMGPYCSMMLAQWGADVIKVEPPHGDVVRYLGDERNTGMGPIFLNANRGKRSISLDLKRSESSEVLRPLLGKADVVIHNFRPAVEASLRLRGTDVLAHNPQVVCCAFRGFGTSGPYAGRPAYDDIIQAASGMASVQGNGGPPEYVRTVAADKIVGIMGLAAILGALVERASTGSGQLVEVPMFETMASFMLMEQQGGWIFDPPEGADGYVRTASPHRHPYPTKDGYLSVMIYTDAHWRAFFEMVGRTELIDDPRYCSMRERTRNIDELYALVAAELVGRTTGQWQADMEARDIPSMPVNSITDLFRDPHLEAVDFFERVNDRTHGAMRYARAPVIVGKAPSELRPTPSIGQHSLEIARELGLSQRRIGHLTQVGAIGSQATEGLV
;
A
#
# COMPACT_ATOMS: atom_id res chain seq x y z
N MET A 1 -55.67 -12.56 -26.78
CA MET A 1 -54.25 -12.48 -27.19
C MET A 1 -53.41 -13.00 -26.05
N ARG A 2 -52.86 -14.22 -26.20
CA ARG A 2 -52.25 -14.98 -25.08
C ARG A 2 -50.78 -14.63 -24.96
N LEU A 3 -50.34 -14.09 -23.82
CA LEU A 3 -48.92 -13.87 -23.49
C LEU A 3 -48.29 -15.15 -22.97
N ARG A 4 -47.31 -15.65 -23.66
CA ARG A 4 -46.46 -16.80 -23.26
C ARG A 4 -45.43 -16.33 -22.23
N LYS A 5 -45.40 -16.99 -21.07
CA LYS A 5 -44.37 -16.85 -20.05
C LYS A 5 -43.12 -17.65 -20.48
N CYS A 6 -41.98 -16.98 -20.63
CA CYS A 6 -40.67 -17.61 -20.74
C CYS A 6 -40.09 -17.80 -19.33
N VAL A 7 -39.85 -19.06 -18.96
CA VAL A 7 -39.12 -19.45 -17.75
C VAL A 7 -37.67 -19.78 -18.15
N PRO A 8 -36.64 -19.19 -17.56
CA PRO A 8 -35.26 -19.59 -17.83
C PRO A 8 -34.86 -20.83 -17.03
N ARG A 9 -34.29 -21.82 -17.72
CA ARG A 9 -33.75 -23.06 -17.15
C ARG A 9 -32.51 -22.72 -16.28
N ARG A 10 -32.56 -23.12 -15.01
CA ARG A 10 -31.40 -23.15 -14.11
C ARG A 10 -30.47 -24.29 -14.54
N ARG A 11 -29.21 -23.96 -14.83
CA ARG A 11 -28.12 -24.95 -14.88
C ARG A 11 -27.54 -25.09 -13.47
N SER A 12 -27.64 -26.29 -12.91
CA SER A 12 -26.99 -26.67 -11.65
C SER A 12 -25.50 -26.93 -11.91
N VAL A 13 -24.63 -26.21 -11.24
CA VAL A 13 -23.20 -26.52 -11.17
C VAL A 13 -22.97 -27.31 -9.89
N SER A 14 -22.58 -28.58 -10.03
CA SER A 14 -22.21 -29.45 -8.91
C SER A 14 -20.77 -29.19 -8.48
N TRP A 15 -20.58 -28.82 -7.21
CA TRP A 15 -19.28 -28.76 -6.57
C TRP A 15 -18.95 -30.10 -5.92
N THR A 16 -17.99 -30.82 -6.47
CA THR A 16 -17.42 -32.03 -5.84
C THR A 16 -16.44 -31.60 -4.75
N ARG A 17 -16.70 -32.05 -3.52
CA ARG A 17 -15.80 -31.89 -2.37
C ARG A 17 -14.55 -32.74 -2.59
N PHE A 18 -13.40 -32.11 -2.53
CA PHE A 18 -12.10 -32.79 -2.49
C PHE A 18 -11.73 -33.06 -1.02
N VAL A 19 -11.58 -34.33 -0.66
CA VAL A 19 -11.09 -34.79 0.64
C VAL A 19 -9.65 -35.26 0.46
N PRO A 20 -8.65 -34.71 1.15
CA PRO A 20 -7.28 -35.25 1.05
C PRO A 20 -7.09 -36.44 1.97
N GLY A 21 -6.75 -37.58 1.40
CA GLY A 21 -6.35 -38.77 2.12
C GLY A 21 -4.94 -38.64 2.71
N ARG A 22 -4.80 -39.06 3.97
CA ARG A 22 -3.51 -39.24 4.65
C ARG A 22 -2.83 -40.51 4.16
N SER A 23 -1.55 -40.44 3.76
CA SER A 23 -0.63 -41.59 3.83
C SER A 23 0.74 -41.11 4.34
N ARG A 24 1.17 -41.78 5.42
CA ARG A 24 2.52 -41.68 5.97
C ARG A 24 3.47 -42.55 5.15
N SER A 25 4.65 -42.05 4.81
CA SER A 25 5.86 -42.85 4.75
C SER A 25 7.09 -42.00 5.01
N GLN A 26 7.86 -42.41 6.02
CA GLN A 26 9.19 -41.89 6.35
C GLN A 26 10.19 -42.36 5.30
N GLY A 27 11.07 -41.47 4.88
CA GLY A 27 12.23 -41.78 4.05
C GLY A 27 13.18 -40.60 4.06
N ALA A 28 14.19 -40.66 4.95
CA ALA A 28 15.27 -39.69 4.99
C ALA A 28 16.13 -39.82 3.72
N HIS A 29 16.20 -38.77 2.92
CA HIS A 29 17.28 -38.56 1.97
C HIS A 29 17.76 -37.12 2.09
N GLN A 30 18.96 -37.00 2.63
CA GLN A 30 19.80 -35.83 2.61
C GLN A 30 20.11 -35.50 1.15
N LYS A 31 19.48 -34.45 0.60
CA LYS A 31 19.79 -33.93 -0.74
C LYS A 31 20.58 -32.64 -0.60
N ASP A 32 21.71 -32.65 -1.25
CA ASP A 32 22.64 -31.56 -1.53
C ASP A 32 21.90 -30.25 -1.84
N LYS A 33 22.25 -29.20 -1.09
CA LYS A 33 21.75 -27.83 -1.32
C LYS A 33 22.59 -27.15 -2.41
N THR A 34 22.51 -27.64 -3.65
CA THR A 34 22.93 -26.84 -4.81
C THR A 34 21.84 -25.86 -5.17
N ALA A 35 22.20 -24.58 -5.24
CA ALA A 35 21.42 -23.40 -5.58
C ALA A 35 20.09 -23.66 -6.29
N ALA A 36 19.01 -23.71 -5.53
CA ALA A 36 17.66 -23.70 -6.11
C ALA A 36 17.46 -22.38 -6.86
N ARG A 37 17.45 -22.41 -8.19
CA ARG A 37 16.94 -21.31 -9.02
C ARG A 37 15.51 -21.04 -8.58
N THR A 38 15.31 -19.94 -7.81
CA THR A 38 13.99 -19.48 -7.42
C THR A 38 13.15 -19.28 -8.69
N ALA A 39 11.93 -19.85 -8.69
CA ALA A 39 11.02 -19.64 -9.82
C ALA A 39 10.77 -18.14 -10.01
N PRO A 40 10.73 -17.63 -11.25
CA PRO A 40 10.51 -16.21 -11.50
C PRO A 40 9.19 -15.76 -10.87
N THR A 41 9.24 -14.71 -10.08
CA THR A 41 8.07 -13.98 -9.59
C THR A 41 7.56 -13.05 -10.69
N GLY A 42 6.33 -12.53 -10.57
CA GLY A 42 5.65 -11.81 -11.65
C GLY A 42 6.41 -10.65 -12.30
N LEU A 43 7.31 -9.97 -11.54
CA LEU A 43 8.11 -8.84 -12.04
C LEU A 43 9.61 -9.17 -12.15
N SER A 44 9.98 -10.44 -12.13
CA SER A 44 11.38 -10.86 -12.31
C SER A 44 11.92 -10.41 -13.67
N GLY A 45 13.09 -9.81 -13.65
CA GLY A 45 13.76 -9.25 -14.84
C GLY A 45 13.50 -7.77 -15.07
N LEU A 46 12.52 -7.16 -14.40
CA LEU A 46 12.34 -5.71 -14.45
C LEU A 46 13.31 -5.00 -13.51
N ARG A 47 13.95 -3.95 -14.01
CA ARG A 47 14.82 -3.07 -13.22
C ARG A 47 14.13 -1.73 -12.96
N VAL A 48 14.01 -1.37 -11.70
CA VAL A 48 13.43 -0.12 -11.22
C VAL A 48 14.53 0.75 -10.60
N VAL A 49 14.67 1.97 -11.08
CA VAL A 49 15.55 2.98 -10.50
C VAL A 49 14.71 3.95 -9.69
N ASP A 50 14.89 3.93 -8.38
CA ASP A 50 14.07 4.65 -7.41
C ASP A 50 14.85 5.84 -6.82
N PHE A 51 14.53 7.05 -7.26
CA PHE A 51 15.05 8.32 -6.70
C PHE A 51 14.12 8.92 -5.65
N SER A 52 12.99 8.27 -5.37
CA SER A 52 12.00 8.84 -4.44
C SER A 52 12.48 8.79 -2.99
N SER A 53 11.98 9.69 -2.20
CA SER A 53 12.26 9.80 -0.76
C SER A 53 10.97 9.88 0.05
N MET A 54 11.07 9.80 1.35
CA MET A 54 9.97 9.82 2.31
C MET A 54 9.12 8.54 2.27
N PHE A 55 7.81 8.61 1.95
CA PHE A 55 6.87 7.49 2.08
C PHE A 55 6.32 7.00 0.74
N MET A 56 5.68 7.87 -0.02
CA MET A 56 4.83 7.55 -1.17
C MET A 56 5.55 6.72 -2.24
N GLY A 57 6.62 7.27 -2.81
CA GLY A 57 7.43 6.58 -3.82
C GLY A 57 8.15 5.35 -3.28
N PRO A 58 8.82 5.42 -2.11
CA PRO A 58 9.44 4.26 -1.49
C PRO A 58 8.46 3.13 -1.17
N TYR A 59 7.22 3.43 -0.80
CA TYR A 59 6.17 2.41 -0.59
C TYR A 59 5.76 1.75 -1.91
N CYS A 60 5.59 2.53 -2.98
CA CYS A 60 5.33 2.01 -4.32
C CYS A 60 6.45 1.06 -4.78
N SER A 61 7.70 1.52 -4.74
CA SER A 61 8.85 0.75 -5.21
C SER A 61 9.18 -0.47 -4.32
N MET A 62 8.83 -0.43 -3.02
CA MET A 62 8.89 -1.58 -2.15
C MET A 62 7.94 -2.69 -2.63
N MET A 63 6.71 -2.37 -3.02
CA MET A 63 5.77 -3.37 -3.54
C MET A 63 6.26 -3.98 -4.85
N LEU A 64 6.89 -3.20 -5.73
CA LEU A 64 7.55 -3.74 -6.93
C LEU A 64 8.69 -4.71 -6.57
N ALA A 65 9.51 -4.38 -5.56
CA ALA A 65 10.56 -5.27 -5.06
C ALA A 65 9.99 -6.58 -4.48
N GLN A 66 8.90 -6.49 -3.71
CA GLN A 66 8.21 -7.67 -3.16
C GLN A 66 7.64 -8.60 -4.23
N TRP A 67 7.32 -8.07 -5.41
CA TRP A 67 6.87 -8.86 -6.57
C TRP A 67 8.00 -9.24 -7.51
N GLY A 68 9.26 -9.04 -7.11
CA GLY A 68 10.46 -9.59 -7.75
C GLY A 68 11.22 -8.65 -8.67
N ALA A 69 10.84 -7.38 -8.78
CA ALA A 69 11.64 -6.42 -9.52
C ALA A 69 13.00 -6.17 -8.83
N ASP A 70 14.05 -5.92 -9.63
CA ASP A 70 15.35 -5.43 -9.17
C ASP A 70 15.25 -3.93 -8.91
N VAL A 71 14.93 -3.53 -7.69
CA VAL A 71 14.77 -2.13 -7.31
C VAL A 71 16.08 -1.57 -6.78
N ILE A 72 16.63 -0.57 -7.46
CA ILE A 72 17.84 0.16 -7.07
C ILE A 72 17.41 1.54 -6.55
N LYS A 73 17.53 1.73 -5.24
CA LYS A 73 17.33 3.03 -4.59
C LYS A 73 18.57 3.87 -4.75
N VAL A 74 18.44 5.03 -5.38
CA VAL A 74 19.52 6.01 -5.53
C VAL A 74 19.37 7.04 -4.41
N GLU A 75 20.38 7.14 -3.57
CA GLU A 75 20.39 8.01 -2.40
C GLU A 75 21.54 9.02 -2.48
N PRO A 76 21.37 10.24 -1.95
CA PRO A 76 22.48 11.14 -1.73
C PRO A 76 23.47 10.56 -0.71
N PRO A 77 24.69 11.11 -0.56
CA PRO A 77 25.68 10.59 0.38
C PRO A 77 25.22 10.49 1.84
N HIS A 78 24.29 11.35 2.24
CA HIS A 78 23.71 11.34 3.59
C HIS A 78 22.45 10.45 3.71
N GLY A 79 22.04 9.77 2.63
CA GLY A 79 20.87 8.91 2.60
C GLY A 79 19.53 9.66 2.52
N ASP A 80 18.46 8.87 2.51
CA ASP A 80 17.08 9.37 2.63
C ASP A 80 16.84 9.87 4.06
N VAL A 81 16.23 11.04 4.21
CA VAL A 81 15.95 11.65 5.52
C VAL A 81 15.11 10.73 6.42
N VAL A 82 14.27 9.88 5.84
CA VAL A 82 13.43 8.94 6.59
C VAL A 82 14.23 7.85 7.31
N ARG A 83 15.50 7.67 6.97
CA ARG A 83 16.43 6.79 7.70
C ARG A 83 16.57 7.20 9.17
N TYR A 84 16.42 8.48 9.44
CA TYR A 84 16.64 9.07 10.77
C TYR A 84 15.36 9.34 11.55
N LEU A 85 14.19 9.15 10.93
CA LEU A 85 12.91 9.34 11.59
C LEU A 85 12.59 8.15 12.50
N GLY A 86 12.51 8.41 13.82
CA GLY A 86 12.25 7.39 14.82
C GLY A 86 13.40 6.39 15.00
N ASP A 87 14.61 6.73 14.57
CA ASP A 87 15.81 5.91 14.73
C ASP A 87 16.43 6.09 16.13
N GLU A 88 15.76 5.58 17.16
CA GLU A 88 16.22 5.63 18.55
C GLU A 88 17.54 4.87 18.77
N ARG A 89 17.93 4.01 17.84
CA ARG A 89 19.17 3.22 17.91
C ARG A 89 20.38 3.93 17.26
N ASN A 90 20.16 5.09 16.62
CA ASN A 90 21.18 5.87 15.90
C ASN A 90 21.97 5.05 14.85
N THR A 91 21.27 4.19 14.12
CA THR A 91 21.86 3.30 13.11
C THR A 91 21.74 3.82 11.68
N GLY A 92 21.01 4.92 11.46
CA GLY A 92 20.59 5.36 10.13
C GLY A 92 19.58 4.42 9.47
N MET A 93 18.85 3.66 10.29
CA MET A 93 17.90 2.63 9.86
C MET A 93 16.59 2.72 10.67
N GLY A 94 15.96 3.88 10.64
CA GLY A 94 14.67 4.12 11.30
C GLY A 94 13.59 3.15 10.84
N PRO A 95 12.59 2.82 11.70
CA PRO A 95 11.58 1.81 11.44
C PRO A 95 10.80 2.01 10.14
N ILE A 96 10.55 3.26 9.78
CA ILE A 96 9.84 3.62 8.54
C ILE A 96 10.68 3.26 7.31
N PHE A 97 11.98 3.63 7.35
CA PHE A 97 12.91 3.29 6.27
C PHE A 97 13.03 1.78 6.12
N LEU A 98 13.18 1.06 7.22
CA LEU A 98 13.24 -0.40 7.25
C LEU A 98 12.03 -1.04 6.56
N ASN A 99 10.83 -0.55 6.86
CA ASN A 99 9.61 -1.09 6.25
C ASN A 99 9.46 -0.72 4.77
N ALA A 100 9.75 0.53 4.38
CA ALA A 100 9.49 1.02 3.03
C ALA A 100 10.57 0.65 2.00
N ASN A 101 11.75 0.15 2.44
CA ASN A 101 12.88 -0.07 1.53
C ASN A 101 13.44 -1.50 1.58
N ARG A 102 12.76 -2.42 2.23
CA ARG A 102 13.12 -3.85 2.20
C ARG A 102 13.03 -4.41 0.78
N GLY A 103 13.91 -5.34 0.46
CA GLY A 103 13.97 -5.96 -0.85
C GLY A 103 14.74 -5.16 -1.91
N LYS A 104 15.10 -3.91 -1.62
CA LYS A 104 15.84 -3.03 -2.54
C LYS A 104 17.35 -3.22 -2.44
N ARG A 105 18.06 -2.75 -3.47
CA ARG A 105 19.50 -2.46 -3.42
C ARG A 105 19.69 -0.95 -3.26
N SER A 106 20.75 -0.49 -2.61
CA SER A 106 21.06 0.95 -2.47
C SER A 106 22.37 1.28 -3.18
N ILE A 107 22.35 2.37 -3.95
CA ILE A 107 23.51 3.05 -4.47
C ILE A 107 23.53 4.48 -3.94
N SER A 108 24.66 4.91 -3.39
CA SER A 108 24.87 6.29 -2.98
C SER A 108 25.52 7.07 -4.11
N LEU A 109 24.84 8.10 -4.61
CA LEU A 109 25.33 8.99 -5.68
C LEU A 109 25.14 10.45 -5.29
N ASP A 110 26.18 11.25 -5.36
CA ASP A 110 26.08 12.70 -5.28
C ASP A 110 25.70 13.27 -6.66
N LEU A 111 24.41 13.38 -6.92
CA LEU A 111 23.88 13.88 -8.21
C LEU A 111 24.24 15.36 -8.51
N LYS A 112 24.83 16.08 -7.54
CA LYS A 112 25.35 17.44 -7.76
C LYS A 112 26.71 17.45 -8.42
N ARG A 113 27.43 16.32 -8.41
CA ARG A 113 28.72 16.15 -9.06
C ARG A 113 28.55 15.72 -10.51
N SER A 114 29.26 16.36 -11.41
CA SER A 114 29.23 16.02 -12.84
C SER A 114 29.66 14.57 -13.13
N GLU A 115 30.62 14.06 -12.35
CA GLU A 115 31.17 12.71 -12.45
C GLU A 115 30.12 11.61 -12.19
N SER A 116 29.09 11.90 -11.39
CA SER A 116 27.99 10.97 -11.12
C SER A 116 27.23 10.58 -12.38
N SER A 117 27.30 11.41 -13.43
CA SER A 117 26.69 11.13 -14.74
C SER A 117 27.23 9.85 -15.38
N GLU A 118 28.45 9.42 -15.05
CA GLU A 118 29.07 8.19 -15.58
C GLU A 118 28.40 6.92 -15.04
N VAL A 119 27.77 7.02 -13.87
CA VAL A 119 26.97 5.94 -13.30
C VAL A 119 25.50 6.13 -13.66
N LEU A 120 25.01 7.36 -13.55
CA LEU A 120 23.61 7.68 -13.75
C LEU A 120 23.11 7.33 -15.16
N ARG A 121 23.85 7.71 -16.21
CA ARG A 121 23.45 7.44 -17.59
C ARG A 121 23.31 5.95 -17.92
N PRO A 122 24.33 5.09 -17.66
CA PRO A 122 24.17 3.65 -17.87
C PRO A 122 23.06 3.03 -17.00
N LEU A 123 22.84 3.56 -15.78
CA LEU A 123 21.77 3.09 -14.89
C LEU A 123 20.40 3.37 -15.50
N LEU A 124 20.15 4.60 -15.96
CA LEU A 124 18.91 4.98 -16.66
C LEU A 124 18.72 4.23 -17.98
N GLY A 125 19.79 3.99 -18.72
CA GLY A 125 19.76 3.23 -19.98
C GLY A 125 19.36 1.76 -19.82
N LYS A 126 19.52 1.19 -18.61
CA LYS A 126 19.16 -0.19 -18.28
C LYS A 126 17.87 -0.26 -17.41
N ALA A 127 17.21 0.86 -17.16
CA ALA A 127 16.00 0.91 -16.35
C ALA A 127 14.75 0.57 -17.18
N ASP A 128 13.90 -0.26 -16.63
CA ASP A 128 12.54 -0.46 -17.12
C ASP A 128 11.58 0.58 -16.57
N VAL A 129 11.80 0.97 -15.31
CA VAL A 129 11.00 1.95 -14.59
C VAL A 129 11.93 2.92 -13.87
N VAL A 130 11.63 4.21 -13.95
CA VAL A 130 12.26 5.26 -13.14
C VAL A 130 11.19 5.90 -12.28
N ILE A 131 11.44 6.01 -10.98
CA ILE A 131 10.52 6.58 -10.00
C ILE A 131 11.20 7.75 -9.31
N HIS A 132 10.49 8.89 -9.19
CA HIS A 132 10.95 10.01 -8.37
C HIS A 132 9.78 10.85 -7.84
N ASN A 133 10.06 11.65 -6.81
CA ASN A 133 9.15 12.66 -6.26
C ASN A 133 9.83 14.04 -6.17
N PHE A 134 10.73 14.32 -7.11
CA PHE A 134 11.40 15.62 -7.20
C PHE A 134 10.42 16.73 -7.58
N ARG A 135 10.66 17.93 -7.07
CA ARG A 135 10.01 19.13 -7.58
C ARG A 135 10.50 19.45 -8.99
N PRO A 136 9.68 20.10 -9.85
CA PRO A 136 10.06 20.37 -11.25
C PRO A 136 11.41 21.09 -11.42
N ALA A 137 11.73 22.03 -10.53
CA ALA A 137 13.02 22.72 -10.57
C ALA A 137 14.23 21.78 -10.30
N VAL A 138 14.06 20.82 -9.40
CA VAL A 138 15.08 19.83 -9.07
C VAL A 138 15.27 18.86 -10.23
N GLU A 139 14.18 18.34 -10.81
CA GLU A 139 14.25 17.50 -12.01
C GLU A 139 15.02 18.17 -13.15
N ALA A 140 14.70 19.45 -13.40
CA ALA A 140 15.38 20.22 -14.42
C ALA A 140 16.89 20.34 -14.17
N SER A 141 17.28 20.65 -12.92
CA SER A 141 18.69 20.79 -12.53
C SER A 141 19.48 19.50 -12.63
N LEU A 142 18.83 18.36 -12.35
CA LEU A 142 19.42 17.03 -12.41
C LEU A 142 19.31 16.38 -13.81
N ARG A 143 18.63 16.99 -14.77
CA ARG A 143 18.30 16.41 -16.07
C ARG A 143 17.56 15.07 -15.94
N LEU A 144 16.63 15.03 -14.99
CA LEU A 144 15.76 13.88 -14.70
C LEU A 144 14.28 14.19 -15.00
N ARG A 145 14.00 15.20 -15.84
CA ARG A 145 12.65 15.35 -16.38
C ARG A 145 12.27 14.07 -17.11
N GLY A 146 11.03 13.67 -17.03
CA GLY A 146 10.60 12.49 -17.75
C GLY A 146 10.94 12.51 -19.24
N THR A 147 10.89 13.70 -19.88
CA THR A 147 11.32 13.89 -21.28
C THR A 147 12.82 13.65 -21.48
N ASP A 148 13.66 14.05 -20.52
CA ASP A 148 15.11 13.84 -20.59
C ASP A 148 15.44 12.34 -20.44
N VAL A 149 14.71 11.66 -19.55
CA VAL A 149 14.87 10.22 -19.30
C VAL A 149 14.40 9.40 -20.51
N LEU A 150 13.23 9.73 -21.10
CA LEU A 150 12.72 9.09 -22.31
C LEU A 150 13.63 9.32 -23.53
N ALA A 151 14.20 10.52 -23.68
CA ALA A 151 15.15 10.79 -24.76
C ALA A 151 16.43 9.92 -24.64
N HIS A 152 16.81 9.55 -23.43
CA HIS A 152 17.94 8.66 -23.16
C HIS A 152 17.56 7.18 -23.27
N ASN A 153 16.38 6.78 -22.80
CA ASN A 153 15.85 5.42 -22.86
C ASN A 153 14.39 5.45 -23.31
N PRO A 154 14.10 5.28 -24.63
CA PRO A 154 12.75 5.39 -25.17
C PRO A 154 11.76 4.32 -24.69
N GLN A 155 12.24 3.27 -24.03
CA GLN A 155 11.41 2.17 -23.51
C GLN A 155 11.09 2.31 -22.01
N VAL A 156 11.60 3.33 -21.33
CA VAL A 156 11.43 3.47 -19.89
C VAL A 156 10.04 3.98 -19.54
N VAL A 157 9.45 3.43 -18.50
CA VAL A 157 8.30 4.01 -17.81
C VAL A 157 8.82 4.96 -16.73
N CYS A 158 8.65 6.27 -16.93
CA CYS A 158 9.08 7.29 -15.98
C CYS A 158 7.91 7.78 -15.14
N CYS A 159 7.87 7.42 -13.86
CA CYS A 159 6.81 7.76 -12.93
C CYS A 159 7.24 8.90 -12.01
N ALA A 160 6.55 10.04 -12.12
CA ALA A 160 6.74 11.21 -11.28
C ALA A 160 5.58 11.36 -10.28
N PHE A 161 5.88 11.23 -9.00
CA PHE A 161 4.95 11.57 -7.94
C PHE A 161 4.98 13.07 -7.65
N ARG A 162 3.82 13.70 -7.55
CA ARG A 162 3.65 15.14 -7.38
C ARG A 162 2.68 15.44 -6.25
N GLY A 163 2.84 16.58 -5.58
CA GLY A 163 1.82 17.05 -4.65
C GLY A 163 0.53 17.46 -5.36
N PHE A 164 0.69 18.18 -6.49
CA PHE A 164 -0.38 18.66 -7.36
C PHE A 164 0.01 18.42 -8.82
N GLY A 165 -0.97 18.26 -9.69
CA GLY A 165 -0.76 18.11 -11.13
C GLY A 165 -0.04 19.32 -11.75
N THR A 166 0.66 19.08 -12.87
CA THR A 166 1.54 20.09 -13.48
C THR A 166 0.79 21.17 -14.27
N SER A 167 -0.49 20.98 -14.56
CA SER A 167 -1.31 21.89 -15.38
C SER A 167 -2.28 22.78 -14.61
N GLY A 168 -2.28 22.73 -13.28
CA GLY A 168 -3.21 23.51 -12.46
C GLY A 168 -2.58 24.71 -11.75
N PRO A 169 -3.38 25.56 -11.08
CA PRO A 169 -2.89 26.74 -10.35
C PRO A 169 -2.06 26.39 -9.12
N TYR A 170 -2.06 25.12 -8.69
CA TYR A 170 -1.27 24.60 -7.59
C TYR A 170 0.03 23.91 -8.03
N ALA A 171 0.30 23.88 -9.35
CA ALA A 171 1.51 23.28 -9.88
C ALA A 171 2.77 23.79 -9.16
N GLY A 172 3.62 22.84 -8.73
CA GLY A 172 4.88 23.15 -8.04
C GLY A 172 4.75 23.58 -6.59
N ARG A 173 3.54 23.73 -6.01
CA ARG A 173 3.38 23.99 -4.58
C ARG A 173 3.93 22.81 -3.75
N PRO A 174 4.55 23.09 -2.58
CA PRO A 174 4.95 22.03 -1.67
C PRO A 174 3.73 21.32 -1.08
N ALA A 175 3.80 20.01 -0.99
CA ALA A 175 2.79 19.18 -0.36
C ALA A 175 3.43 18.03 0.43
N TYR A 176 2.76 17.66 1.49
CA TYR A 176 2.98 16.47 2.28
C TYR A 176 1.61 15.86 2.62
N ASP A 177 1.59 14.70 3.22
CA ASP A 177 0.39 13.94 3.55
C ASP A 177 -0.72 14.80 4.17
N ASP A 178 -0.43 15.50 5.27
CA ASP A 178 -1.41 16.32 5.99
C ASP A 178 -2.01 17.44 5.12
N ILE A 179 -1.19 18.07 4.28
CA ILE A 179 -1.65 19.13 3.36
C ILE A 179 -2.65 18.53 2.36
N ILE A 180 -2.40 17.32 1.90
CA ILE A 180 -3.27 16.64 0.94
C ILE A 180 -4.52 16.09 1.63
N GLN A 181 -4.44 15.58 2.85
CA GLN A 181 -5.62 15.21 3.64
C GLN A 181 -6.55 16.43 3.82
N ALA A 182 -5.99 17.59 4.12
CA ALA A 182 -6.77 18.83 4.26
C ALA A 182 -7.40 19.25 2.91
N ALA A 183 -6.60 19.29 1.84
CA ALA A 183 -7.04 19.79 0.53
C ALA A 183 -8.08 18.87 -0.14
N SER A 184 -8.01 17.56 0.05
CA SER A 184 -8.88 16.57 -0.59
C SER A 184 -10.23 16.37 0.10
N GLY A 185 -10.50 17.09 1.20
CA GLY A 185 -11.72 16.92 1.99
C GLY A 185 -11.65 15.79 3.04
N MET A 186 -10.58 14.99 3.06
CA MET A 186 -10.44 13.88 4.01
C MET A 186 -10.51 14.36 5.46
N ALA A 187 -9.80 15.42 5.80
CA ALA A 187 -9.79 15.96 7.15
C ALA A 187 -11.19 16.51 7.57
N SER A 188 -11.93 17.10 6.64
CA SER A 188 -13.29 17.58 6.89
C SER A 188 -14.26 16.42 7.18
N VAL A 189 -14.20 15.37 6.34
CA VAL A 189 -15.01 14.16 6.52
C VAL A 189 -14.67 13.46 7.84
N GLN A 190 -13.38 13.39 8.20
CA GLN A 190 -12.93 12.79 9.46
C GLN A 190 -13.46 13.55 10.68
N GLY A 191 -13.54 14.88 10.60
CA GLY A 191 -14.11 15.71 11.67
C GLY A 191 -15.64 15.59 11.83
N ASN A 192 -16.33 15.00 10.86
CA ASN A 192 -17.74 14.67 10.92
C ASN A 192 -18.66 15.79 11.45
N GLY A 193 -18.57 16.97 10.85
CA GLY A 193 -19.34 18.16 11.25
C GLY A 193 -18.75 18.95 12.41
N GLY A 194 -17.72 18.44 13.08
CA GLY A 194 -16.87 19.12 14.04
C GLY A 194 -15.66 19.80 13.39
N PRO A 195 -14.65 20.18 14.19
CA PRO A 195 -13.37 20.64 13.66
C PRO A 195 -12.73 19.58 12.74
N PRO A 196 -12.11 19.97 11.62
CA PRO A 196 -11.39 19.04 10.76
C PRO A 196 -10.31 18.27 11.53
N GLU A 197 -10.18 16.96 11.27
CA GLU A 197 -9.20 16.08 11.91
C GLU A 197 -8.42 15.28 10.88
N TYR A 198 -7.11 15.11 11.09
CA TYR A 198 -6.32 14.19 10.26
C TYR A 198 -6.54 12.76 10.68
N VAL A 199 -6.57 11.88 9.69
CA VAL A 199 -6.43 10.44 9.94
C VAL A 199 -5.02 10.19 10.52
N ARG A 200 -4.93 9.52 11.67
CA ARG A 200 -3.67 9.32 12.41
C ARG A 200 -2.73 8.28 11.76
N THR A 201 -2.54 8.41 10.45
CA THR A 201 -1.59 7.66 9.64
C THR A 201 -1.36 8.45 8.35
N VAL A 202 -0.21 8.28 7.70
CA VAL A 202 0.09 8.89 6.39
C VAL A 202 -0.75 8.23 5.30
N ALA A 203 -2.06 8.54 5.30
CA ALA A 203 -3.06 7.88 4.47
C ALA A 203 -2.92 8.27 2.99
N ALA A 204 -2.71 9.55 2.71
CA ALA A 204 -2.56 10.06 1.36
C ALA A 204 -1.30 9.48 0.69
N ASP A 205 -0.15 9.48 1.37
CA ASP A 205 1.09 8.89 0.84
C ASP A 205 0.91 7.41 0.46
N LYS A 206 0.24 6.62 1.30
CA LYS A 206 0.03 5.19 1.04
C LYS A 206 -0.93 4.94 -0.12
N ILE A 207 -2.06 5.64 -0.15
CA ILE A 207 -3.07 5.50 -1.21
C ILE A 207 -2.46 5.90 -2.55
N VAL A 208 -1.76 7.05 -2.60
CA VAL A 208 -1.11 7.54 -3.82
C VAL A 208 0.05 6.62 -4.23
N GLY A 209 0.79 6.04 -3.28
CA GLY A 209 1.81 5.03 -3.55
C GLY A 209 1.23 3.78 -4.24
N ILE A 210 0.08 3.29 -3.78
CA ILE A 210 -0.64 2.17 -4.43
C ILE A 210 -1.16 2.56 -5.81
N MET A 211 -1.69 3.78 -5.97
CA MET A 211 -2.14 4.27 -7.27
C MET A 211 -0.97 4.37 -8.26
N GLY A 212 0.19 4.83 -7.79
CA GLY A 212 1.42 4.85 -8.59
C GLY A 212 1.86 3.45 -9.03
N LEU A 213 1.76 2.46 -8.16
CA LEU A 213 2.02 1.07 -8.52
C LEU A 213 1.08 0.60 -9.64
N ALA A 214 -0.22 0.85 -9.51
CA ALA A 214 -1.21 0.49 -10.53
C ALA A 214 -0.92 1.17 -11.87
N ALA A 215 -0.58 2.46 -11.85
CA ALA A 215 -0.26 3.25 -13.04
C ALA A 215 1.03 2.75 -13.72
N ILE A 216 2.08 2.41 -12.96
CA ILE A 216 3.31 1.82 -13.50
C ILE A 216 3.02 0.48 -14.17
N LEU A 217 2.22 -0.39 -13.52
CA LEU A 217 1.87 -1.69 -14.10
C LEU A 217 1.05 -1.52 -15.39
N GLY A 218 0.09 -0.59 -15.43
CA GLY A 218 -0.66 -0.25 -16.64
C GLY A 218 0.27 0.21 -17.77
N ALA A 219 1.22 1.09 -17.46
CA ALA A 219 2.20 1.57 -18.42
C ALA A 219 3.14 0.46 -18.93
N LEU A 220 3.53 -0.48 -18.07
CA LEU A 220 4.32 -1.66 -18.47
C LEU A 220 3.53 -2.60 -19.39
N VAL A 221 2.23 -2.78 -19.14
CA VAL A 221 1.35 -3.56 -20.03
C VAL A 221 1.23 -2.91 -21.40
N GLU A 222 1.02 -1.59 -21.46
CA GLU A 222 0.98 -0.85 -22.72
C GLU A 222 2.33 -0.93 -23.45
N ARG A 223 3.45 -0.76 -22.73
CA ARG A 223 4.79 -0.94 -23.30
C ARG A 223 4.99 -2.31 -23.93
N ALA A 224 4.46 -3.36 -23.32
CA ALA A 224 4.59 -4.72 -23.87
C ALA A 224 3.95 -4.87 -25.27
N SER A 225 2.93 -4.06 -25.58
CA SER A 225 2.27 -4.07 -26.89
C SER A 225 2.84 -3.04 -27.86
N THR A 226 3.29 -1.88 -27.38
CA THR A 226 3.76 -0.76 -28.22
C THR A 226 5.28 -0.75 -28.43
N GLY A 227 6.04 -1.39 -27.54
CA GLY A 227 7.49 -1.28 -27.49
C GLY A 227 8.02 0.07 -26.97
N SER A 228 7.15 1.00 -26.61
CA SER A 228 7.51 2.35 -26.21
C SER A 228 7.28 2.59 -24.73
N GLY A 229 8.21 3.29 -24.08
CA GLY A 229 8.03 3.82 -22.73
C GLY A 229 7.12 5.02 -22.70
N GLN A 230 6.80 5.51 -21.51
CA GLN A 230 5.92 6.66 -21.34
C GLN A 230 6.12 7.39 -20.02
N LEU A 231 5.56 8.59 -19.94
CA LEU A 231 5.50 9.38 -18.71
C LEU A 231 4.23 9.02 -17.93
N VAL A 232 4.39 8.81 -16.65
CA VAL A 232 3.32 8.58 -15.68
C VAL A 232 3.41 9.70 -14.64
N GLU A 233 2.41 10.55 -14.55
CA GLU A 233 2.30 11.55 -13.49
C GLU A 233 1.25 11.08 -12.47
N VAL A 234 1.61 11.06 -11.20
CA VAL A 234 0.72 10.65 -10.10
C VAL A 234 0.59 11.82 -9.12
N PRO A 235 -0.38 12.71 -9.32
CA PRO A 235 -0.61 13.86 -8.45
C PRO A 235 -1.39 13.42 -7.20
N MET A 236 -0.87 13.77 -6.01
CA MET A 236 -1.49 13.39 -4.74
C MET A 236 -2.88 13.99 -4.57
N PHE A 237 -3.02 15.28 -4.84
CA PHE A 237 -4.28 15.98 -4.60
C PHE A 237 -5.40 15.42 -5.47
N GLU A 238 -5.19 15.32 -6.78
CA GLU A 238 -6.19 14.82 -7.72
C GLU A 238 -6.52 13.34 -7.45
N THR A 239 -5.51 12.55 -7.08
CA THR A 239 -5.70 11.15 -6.68
C THR A 239 -6.58 11.05 -5.44
N MET A 240 -6.28 11.84 -4.40
CA MET A 240 -7.04 11.83 -3.16
C MET A 240 -8.42 12.47 -3.30
N ALA A 241 -8.56 13.50 -4.13
CA ALA A 241 -9.87 14.05 -4.47
C ALA A 241 -10.76 13.00 -5.14
N SER A 242 -10.21 12.29 -6.14
CA SER A 242 -10.92 11.16 -6.78
C SER A 242 -11.29 10.06 -5.79
N PHE A 243 -10.38 9.71 -4.87
CA PHE A 243 -10.62 8.72 -3.84
C PHE A 243 -11.77 9.14 -2.90
N MET A 244 -11.77 10.38 -2.45
CA MET A 244 -12.81 10.90 -1.55
C MET A 244 -14.16 11.06 -2.25
N LEU A 245 -14.16 11.53 -3.49
CA LEU A 245 -15.40 11.76 -4.25
C LEU A 245 -16.11 10.46 -4.65
N MET A 246 -15.47 9.31 -4.54
CA MET A 246 -16.07 8.01 -4.90
C MET A 246 -17.43 7.79 -4.23
N GLU A 247 -17.55 8.12 -2.95
CA GLU A 247 -18.81 8.01 -2.21
C GLU A 247 -19.27 9.34 -1.58
N GLN A 248 -18.33 10.31 -1.41
CA GLN A 248 -18.66 11.58 -0.75
C GLN A 248 -19.21 12.63 -1.72
N GLN A 249 -19.22 12.38 -3.02
CA GLN A 249 -19.79 13.32 -3.99
C GLN A 249 -21.30 13.50 -3.80
N GLY A 250 -22.01 12.45 -3.38
CA GLY A 250 -23.44 12.51 -3.09
C GLY A 250 -24.26 13.03 -4.26
N GLY A 251 -25.17 13.95 -3.98
CA GLY A 251 -26.02 14.58 -4.99
C GLY A 251 -25.30 15.54 -5.95
N TRP A 252 -24.04 15.85 -5.68
CA TRP A 252 -23.20 16.69 -6.55
C TRP A 252 -22.67 15.95 -7.77
N ILE A 253 -23.00 14.69 -7.94
CA ILE A 253 -22.74 13.96 -9.20
C ILE A 253 -23.65 14.45 -10.33
N PHE A 254 -24.77 15.07 -10.02
CA PHE A 254 -25.70 15.65 -10.97
C PHE A 254 -25.36 17.12 -11.28
N ASP A 255 -25.69 17.60 -12.48
CA ASP A 255 -25.52 18.99 -12.90
C ASP A 255 -26.85 19.52 -13.45
N PRO A 256 -27.56 20.40 -12.72
CA PRO A 256 -27.21 20.99 -11.42
C PRO A 256 -27.29 19.94 -10.27
N PRO A 257 -26.58 20.19 -9.14
CA PRO A 257 -26.60 19.27 -8.01
C PRO A 257 -28.00 18.97 -7.46
N GLU A 258 -28.27 17.70 -7.15
CA GLU A 258 -29.51 17.21 -6.58
C GLU A 258 -29.30 16.62 -5.18
N GLY A 259 -29.48 17.43 -4.14
CA GLY A 259 -29.27 17.03 -2.75
C GLY A 259 -27.93 17.42 -2.17
N ALA A 260 -27.59 16.85 -1.00
CA ALA A 260 -26.36 17.13 -0.29
C ALA A 260 -25.20 16.28 -0.82
N ASP A 261 -23.99 16.73 -0.52
CA ASP A 261 -22.79 15.91 -0.58
C ASP A 261 -22.77 14.87 0.56
N GLY A 262 -21.81 13.97 0.52
CA GLY A 262 -21.61 12.97 1.54
C GLY A 262 -22.40 11.67 1.33
N TYR A 263 -22.00 10.68 2.10
CA TYR A 263 -22.70 9.38 2.19
C TYR A 263 -23.32 9.22 3.57
N VAL A 264 -24.65 9.23 3.63
CA VAL A 264 -25.44 9.28 4.87
C VAL A 264 -24.95 8.32 5.95
N ARG A 265 -24.59 7.09 5.58
CA ARG A 265 -24.13 6.09 6.55
C ARG A 265 -22.77 6.43 7.15
N THR A 266 -21.86 7.04 6.38
CA THR A 266 -20.54 7.45 6.89
C THR A 266 -20.61 8.73 7.70
N ALA A 267 -21.60 9.57 7.43
CA ALA A 267 -21.82 10.84 8.13
C ALA A 267 -22.53 10.67 9.48
N SER A 268 -23.08 9.48 9.78
CA SER A 268 -23.76 9.25 11.07
C SER A 268 -22.84 9.46 12.25
N PRO A 269 -23.21 10.25 13.27
CA PRO A 269 -22.42 10.43 14.48
C PRO A 269 -22.33 9.14 15.32
N HIS A 270 -23.22 8.19 15.08
CA HIS A 270 -23.22 6.89 15.74
C HIS A 270 -22.44 5.81 14.97
N ARG A 271 -21.81 6.15 13.84
CA ARG A 271 -20.96 5.23 13.11
C ARG A 271 -19.55 5.20 13.68
N HIS A 272 -19.34 4.41 14.69
CA HIS A 272 -18.06 4.18 15.34
C HIS A 272 -18.00 2.74 15.88
N PRO A 273 -16.83 2.21 16.27
CA PRO A 273 -16.78 0.97 17.04
C PRO A 273 -17.57 1.13 18.33
N TYR A 274 -18.44 0.18 18.61
CA TYR A 274 -19.38 0.25 19.75
C TYR A 274 -18.71 -0.21 21.03
N PRO A 275 -18.88 0.51 22.15
CA PRO A 275 -18.44 0.04 23.46
C PRO A 275 -19.20 -1.21 23.87
N THR A 276 -18.51 -2.14 24.49
CA THR A 276 -19.05 -3.32 25.15
C THR A 276 -18.70 -3.27 26.64
N LYS A 277 -19.08 -4.28 27.41
CA LYS A 277 -18.77 -4.32 28.83
C LYS A 277 -17.27 -4.31 29.14
N ASP A 278 -16.42 -4.80 28.23
CA ASP A 278 -14.98 -5.03 28.46
C ASP A 278 -14.07 -4.54 27.32
N GLY A 279 -14.62 -3.82 26.32
CA GLY A 279 -13.84 -3.33 25.20
C GLY A 279 -14.68 -2.64 24.15
N TYR A 280 -14.32 -2.84 22.88
CA TYR A 280 -15.02 -2.30 21.72
C TYR A 280 -15.21 -3.37 20.66
N LEU A 281 -16.37 -3.35 19.99
CA LEU A 281 -16.71 -4.23 18.89
C LEU A 281 -17.11 -3.42 17.65
N SER A 282 -16.52 -3.72 16.51
CA SER A 282 -17.01 -3.27 15.21
C SER A 282 -18.05 -4.27 14.72
N VAL A 283 -19.23 -3.80 14.35
CA VAL A 283 -20.35 -4.62 13.87
C VAL A 283 -20.92 -4.01 12.60
N MET A 284 -21.18 -4.83 11.58
CA MET A 284 -21.83 -4.40 10.35
C MET A 284 -23.14 -5.16 10.13
N ILE A 285 -24.23 -4.61 10.63
CA ILE A 285 -25.59 -5.12 10.38
C ILE A 285 -26.06 -4.47 9.08
N TYR A 286 -26.08 -5.23 7.97
CA TYR A 286 -26.28 -4.65 6.64
C TYR A 286 -27.54 -5.16 5.94
N THR A 287 -27.67 -6.49 5.79
CA THR A 287 -28.76 -7.12 5.04
C THR A 287 -30.07 -7.15 5.85
N ASP A 288 -31.21 -7.42 5.18
CA ASP A 288 -32.47 -7.64 5.85
C ASP A 288 -32.38 -8.81 6.85
N ALA A 289 -31.68 -9.86 6.48
CA ALA A 289 -31.44 -11.01 7.36
C ALA A 289 -30.64 -10.64 8.61
N HIS A 290 -29.58 -9.82 8.46
CA HIS A 290 -28.76 -9.37 9.60
C HIS A 290 -29.58 -8.53 10.57
N TRP A 291 -30.40 -7.58 10.08
CA TRP A 291 -31.26 -6.76 10.95
C TRP A 291 -32.32 -7.57 11.67
N ARG A 292 -32.96 -8.51 10.98
CA ARG A 292 -33.90 -9.43 11.60
C ARG A 292 -33.23 -10.24 12.72
N ALA A 293 -32.11 -10.87 12.43
CA ALA A 293 -31.35 -11.66 13.38
C ALA A 293 -30.88 -10.83 14.59
N PHE A 294 -30.46 -9.58 14.35
CA PHE A 294 -30.07 -8.66 15.42
C PHE A 294 -31.26 -8.29 16.31
N PHE A 295 -32.40 -7.90 15.74
CA PHE A 295 -33.61 -7.58 16.51
C PHE A 295 -34.08 -8.77 17.35
N GLU A 296 -34.06 -9.97 16.79
CA GLU A 296 -34.39 -11.21 17.54
C GLU A 296 -33.37 -11.43 18.69
N MET A 297 -32.09 -11.24 18.46
CA MET A 297 -31.02 -11.44 19.43
C MET A 297 -31.11 -10.48 20.62
N VAL A 298 -31.52 -9.24 20.38
CA VAL A 298 -31.68 -8.22 21.44
C VAL A 298 -33.11 -8.13 21.98
N GLY A 299 -34.02 -9.02 21.54
CA GLY A 299 -35.42 -9.06 22.03
C GLY A 299 -36.31 -7.93 21.54
N ARG A 300 -35.92 -7.28 20.42
CA ARG A 300 -36.68 -6.16 19.82
C ARG A 300 -37.42 -6.58 18.54
N THR A 301 -38.14 -7.68 18.63
CA THR A 301 -38.83 -8.30 17.48
C THR A 301 -39.89 -7.42 16.86
N GLU A 302 -40.46 -6.46 17.60
CA GLU A 302 -41.41 -5.45 17.11
C GLU A 302 -40.80 -4.54 16.03
N LEU A 303 -39.45 -4.40 15.97
CA LEU A 303 -38.76 -3.57 14.98
C LEU A 303 -38.63 -4.26 13.62
N ILE A 304 -38.88 -5.57 13.54
CA ILE A 304 -38.72 -6.34 12.31
C ILE A 304 -39.69 -5.85 11.22
N ASP A 305 -40.90 -5.58 11.60
CA ASP A 305 -41.96 -5.14 10.69
C ASP A 305 -42.25 -3.63 10.79
N ASP A 306 -41.44 -2.87 11.53
CA ASP A 306 -41.54 -1.42 11.61
C ASP A 306 -41.29 -0.78 10.23
N PRO A 307 -42.25 0.03 9.72
CA PRO A 307 -42.10 0.69 8.41
C PRO A 307 -40.82 1.50 8.25
N ARG A 308 -40.23 1.99 9.34
CA ARG A 308 -38.94 2.75 9.32
C ARG A 308 -37.75 1.86 9.04
N TYR A 309 -37.85 0.53 9.27
CA TYR A 309 -36.69 -0.38 9.23
C TYR A 309 -36.90 -1.60 8.34
N CYS A 310 -38.09 -1.78 7.75
CA CYS A 310 -38.46 -2.97 6.99
C CYS A 310 -37.73 -3.16 5.65
N SER A 311 -37.02 -2.12 5.14
CA SER A 311 -36.24 -2.21 3.88
C SER A 311 -34.91 -1.49 3.98
N MET A 312 -33.97 -1.85 3.11
CA MET A 312 -32.67 -1.18 3.00
C MET A 312 -32.80 0.34 2.82
N ARG A 313 -33.77 0.78 2.00
CA ARG A 313 -34.00 2.20 1.73
C ARG A 313 -34.42 2.94 3.00
N GLU A 314 -35.41 2.39 3.72
CA GLU A 314 -35.92 3.03 4.92
C GLU A 314 -34.92 2.98 6.06
N ARG A 315 -34.17 1.89 6.21
CA ARG A 315 -33.07 1.83 7.17
C ARG A 315 -31.96 2.84 6.86
N THR A 316 -31.67 3.09 5.59
CA THR A 316 -30.67 4.11 5.22
C THR A 316 -31.14 5.51 5.62
N ARG A 317 -32.45 5.81 5.52
CA ARG A 317 -33.01 7.09 5.94
C ARG A 317 -33.00 7.27 7.47
N ASN A 318 -33.16 6.18 8.20
CA ASN A 318 -33.24 6.18 9.66
C ASN A 318 -32.01 5.55 10.30
N ILE A 319 -30.84 5.68 9.64
CA ILE A 319 -29.63 4.96 10.04
C ILE A 319 -29.10 5.41 11.41
N ASP A 320 -29.28 6.67 11.76
CA ASP A 320 -28.83 7.23 13.04
C ASP A 320 -29.56 6.57 14.21
N GLU A 321 -30.90 6.39 14.11
CA GLU A 321 -31.69 5.70 15.13
C GLU A 321 -31.21 4.25 15.30
N LEU A 322 -30.97 3.56 14.18
CA LEU A 322 -30.49 2.17 14.20
C LEU A 322 -29.10 2.03 14.80
N TYR A 323 -28.17 2.90 14.46
CA TYR A 323 -26.82 2.88 15.03
C TYR A 323 -26.82 3.24 16.52
N ALA A 324 -27.67 4.20 16.93
CA ALA A 324 -27.88 4.51 18.35
C ALA A 324 -28.45 3.32 19.12
N LEU A 325 -29.40 2.59 18.53
CA LEU A 325 -29.95 1.36 19.13
C LEU A 325 -28.84 0.30 19.30
N VAL A 326 -28.04 0.05 18.25
CA VAL A 326 -26.92 -0.90 18.34
C VAL A 326 -25.94 -0.50 19.45
N ALA A 327 -25.61 0.79 19.55
CA ALA A 327 -24.72 1.31 20.61
C ALA A 327 -25.30 1.05 22.01
N ALA A 328 -26.61 1.28 22.20
CA ALA A 328 -27.26 1.08 23.47
C ALA A 328 -27.31 -0.40 23.91
N GLU A 329 -27.50 -1.31 22.96
CA GLU A 329 -27.60 -2.75 23.26
C GLU A 329 -26.22 -3.37 23.57
N LEU A 330 -25.15 -2.94 22.84
CA LEU A 330 -23.85 -3.60 22.93
C LEU A 330 -23.15 -3.42 24.27
N VAL A 331 -23.43 -2.39 25.05
CA VAL A 331 -22.80 -2.15 26.35
C VAL A 331 -23.18 -3.21 27.40
N GLY A 332 -24.28 -3.94 27.20
CA GLY A 332 -24.82 -4.89 28.17
C GLY A 332 -24.02 -6.18 28.35
N ARG A 333 -23.16 -6.56 27.38
CA ARG A 333 -22.46 -7.86 27.36
C ARG A 333 -20.99 -7.68 27.00
N THR A 334 -20.17 -8.73 27.23
CA THR A 334 -18.76 -8.71 26.85
C THR A 334 -18.56 -8.80 25.33
N THR A 335 -17.42 -8.31 24.85
CA THR A 335 -17.01 -8.38 23.45
C THR A 335 -17.09 -9.81 22.91
N GLY A 336 -16.53 -10.78 23.66
CA GLY A 336 -16.54 -12.20 23.25
C GLY A 336 -17.95 -12.81 23.19
N GLN A 337 -18.85 -12.44 24.10
CA GLN A 337 -20.25 -12.90 24.04
C GLN A 337 -20.99 -12.37 22.81
N TRP A 338 -20.82 -11.09 22.51
CA TRP A 338 -21.39 -10.50 21.30
C TRP A 338 -20.83 -11.11 20.03
N GLN A 339 -19.50 -11.26 19.97
CA GLN A 339 -18.84 -11.84 18.80
C GLN A 339 -19.35 -13.26 18.50
N ALA A 340 -19.44 -14.12 19.52
CA ALA A 340 -19.94 -15.49 19.35
C ALA A 340 -21.39 -15.52 18.82
N ASP A 341 -22.26 -14.66 19.35
CA ASP A 341 -23.66 -14.61 18.93
C ASP A 341 -23.85 -13.99 17.52
N MET A 342 -23.03 -12.98 17.17
CA MET A 342 -23.02 -12.40 15.83
C MET A 342 -22.50 -13.40 14.79
N GLU A 343 -21.42 -14.11 15.10
CA GLU A 343 -20.84 -15.14 14.23
C GLU A 343 -21.82 -16.28 13.98
N ALA A 344 -22.52 -16.75 15.03
CA ALA A 344 -23.54 -17.79 14.89
C ALA A 344 -24.72 -17.39 13.98
N ARG A 345 -24.88 -16.10 13.70
CA ARG A 345 -25.95 -15.52 12.85
C ARG A 345 -25.42 -14.91 11.55
N ASP A 346 -24.18 -15.17 11.22
CA ASP A 346 -23.50 -14.63 10.03
C ASP A 346 -23.49 -13.09 9.97
N ILE A 347 -23.49 -12.41 11.12
CA ILE A 347 -23.39 -10.96 11.22
C ILE A 347 -21.91 -10.58 11.35
N PRO A 348 -21.32 -9.84 10.38
CA PRO A 348 -19.91 -9.44 10.43
C PRO A 348 -19.60 -8.62 11.68
N SER A 349 -18.66 -9.10 12.48
CA SER A 349 -18.19 -8.41 13.67
C SER A 349 -16.75 -8.77 14.00
N MET A 350 -15.99 -7.80 14.55
CA MET A 350 -14.62 -8.01 15.00
C MET A 350 -14.32 -7.11 16.20
N PRO A 351 -13.59 -7.59 17.20
CA PRO A 351 -13.00 -6.73 18.23
C PRO A 351 -12.10 -5.66 17.63
N VAL A 352 -12.00 -4.52 18.29
CA VAL A 352 -11.08 -3.47 17.87
C VAL A 352 -9.68 -3.79 18.38
N ASN A 353 -8.79 -4.10 17.45
CA ASN A 353 -7.38 -4.39 17.75
C ASN A 353 -6.55 -3.10 17.85
N SER A 354 -5.63 -3.04 18.80
CA SER A 354 -4.51 -2.12 18.77
C SER A 354 -3.44 -2.61 17.78
N ILE A 355 -2.49 -1.74 17.42
CA ILE A 355 -1.33 -2.16 16.60
C ILE A 355 -0.54 -3.30 17.26
N THR A 356 -0.46 -3.30 18.59
CA THR A 356 0.26 -4.36 19.34
C THR A 356 -0.47 -5.71 19.27
N ASP A 357 -1.80 -5.69 19.22
CA ASP A 357 -2.61 -6.93 19.14
C ASP A 357 -2.40 -7.64 17.80
N LEU A 358 -2.13 -6.91 16.71
CA LEU A 358 -1.83 -7.51 15.40
C LEU A 358 -0.64 -8.47 15.46
N PHE A 359 0.34 -8.25 16.36
CA PHE A 359 1.50 -9.15 16.50
C PHE A 359 1.19 -10.46 17.23
N ARG A 360 -0.04 -10.59 17.76
CA ARG A 360 -0.56 -11.76 18.49
C ARG A 360 -1.88 -12.24 17.89
N ASP A 361 -2.30 -11.67 16.77
CA ASP A 361 -3.55 -12.04 16.10
C ASP A 361 -3.44 -13.48 15.58
N PRO A 362 -4.38 -14.37 15.94
CA PRO A 362 -4.30 -15.79 15.61
C PRO A 362 -4.42 -16.06 14.11
N HIS A 363 -5.12 -15.22 13.35
CA HIS A 363 -5.19 -15.36 11.90
C HIS A 363 -3.88 -14.97 11.24
N LEU A 364 -3.29 -13.83 11.65
CA LEU A 364 -2.00 -13.37 11.13
C LEU A 364 -0.87 -14.35 11.48
N GLU A 365 -0.95 -15.00 12.64
CA GLU A 365 -0.03 -16.07 13.01
C GLU A 365 -0.23 -17.32 12.13
N ALA A 366 -1.47 -17.76 11.96
CA ALA A 366 -1.79 -18.96 11.17
C ALA A 366 -1.43 -18.85 9.68
N VAL A 367 -1.39 -17.64 9.13
CA VAL A 367 -0.99 -17.38 7.74
C VAL A 367 0.48 -16.96 7.61
N ASP A 368 1.27 -17.08 8.68
CA ASP A 368 2.68 -16.66 8.71
C ASP A 368 2.89 -15.22 8.20
N PHE A 369 2.00 -14.30 8.58
CA PHE A 369 2.03 -12.93 8.06
C PHE A 369 3.31 -12.18 8.42
N PHE A 370 3.93 -12.52 9.55
CA PHE A 370 5.17 -11.90 10.00
C PHE A 370 6.39 -12.78 9.69
N GLU A 371 7.29 -12.25 8.87
CA GLU A 371 8.58 -12.85 8.58
C GLU A 371 9.63 -12.39 9.59
N ARG A 372 10.38 -13.34 10.14
CA ARG A 372 11.53 -13.08 11.02
C ARG A 372 12.82 -13.13 10.22
N VAL A 373 13.57 -12.05 10.25
CA VAL A 373 14.87 -11.92 9.59
C VAL A 373 15.93 -11.64 10.63
N ASN A 374 17.05 -12.37 10.59
CA ASN A 374 18.21 -12.06 11.39
C ASN A 374 19.16 -11.19 10.55
N ASP A 375 19.11 -9.90 10.79
CA ASP A 375 20.04 -8.95 10.18
C ASP A 375 21.36 -8.91 10.94
N ARG A 376 22.48 -8.85 10.21
CA ARG A 376 23.83 -8.85 10.84
C ARG A 376 24.08 -7.60 11.68
N THR A 377 23.52 -6.47 11.26
CA THR A 377 23.72 -5.16 11.92
C THR A 377 22.65 -4.88 12.96
N HIS A 378 21.41 -5.28 12.67
CA HIS A 378 20.23 -4.89 13.45
C HIS A 378 19.70 -6.01 14.36
N GLY A 379 20.21 -7.24 14.24
CA GLY A 379 19.77 -8.39 15.00
C GLY A 379 18.45 -8.96 14.47
N ALA A 380 17.66 -9.55 15.36
CA ALA A 380 16.37 -10.16 15.00
C ALA A 380 15.34 -9.07 14.68
N MET A 381 14.77 -9.13 13.50
CA MET A 381 13.75 -8.20 12.99
C MET A 381 12.49 -8.96 12.58
N ARG A 382 11.36 -8.27 12.60
CA ARG A 382 10.07 -8.82 12.19
C ARG A 382 9.43 -7.89 11.17
N TYR A 383 9.18 -8.39 9.98
CA TYR A 383 8.50 -7.67 8.90
C TYR A 383 7.13 -8.26 8.59
N ALA A 384 6.15 -7.40 8.28
CA ALA A 384 4.93 -7.86 7.66
C ALA A 384 5.21 -8.33 6.22
N ARG A 385 4.76 -9.51 5.83
CA ARG A 385 4.88 -10.00 4.44
C ARG A 385 4.04 -9.16 3.48
N ALA A 386 4.32 -9.29 2.18
CA ALA A 386 3.43 -8.77 1.16
C ALA A 386 2.04 -9.43 1.31
N PRO A 387 0.97 -8.65 1.48
CA PRO A 387 -0.35 -9.24 1.68
C PRO A 387 -0.93 -9.84 0.39
N VAL A 388 -0.44 -9.40 -0.76
CA VAL A 388 -0.88 -9.87 -2.07
C VAL A 388 0.15 -10.85 -2.62
N ILE A 389 -0.30 -12.07 -2.91
CA ILE A 389 0.52 -13.13 -3.50
C ILE A 389 0.20 -13.17 -5.00
N VAL A 390 1.21 -12.91 -5.83
CA VAL A 390 1.11 -13.04 -7.28
C VAL A 390 1.82 -14.32 -7.71
N GLY A 391 1.07 -15.33 -8.07
CA GLY A 391 1.61 -16.62 -8.45
C GLY A 391 2.06 -17.47 -7.25
N LYS A 392 3.32 -17.91 -7.24
CA LYS A 392 3.90 -18.63 -6.09
C LYS A 392 4.33 -17.63 -5.01
N ALA A 393 4.29 -18.08 -3.74
CA ALA A 393 4.77 -17.27 -2.62
C ALA A 393 6.14 -16.67 -2.93
N PRO A 394 6.38 -15.39 -2.56
CA PRO A 394 7.66 -14.74 -2.81
C PRO A 394 8.79 -15.53 -2.13
N SER A 395 9.91 -15.63 -2.84
CA SER A 395 11.19 -16.01 -2.25
C SER A 395 11.56 -15.04 -1.13
N GLU A 396 12.45 -15.48 -0.23
CA GLU A 396 13.03 -14.63 0.83
C GLU A 396 13.25 -13.19 0.35
N LEU A 397 12.65 -12.24 1.05
CA LEU A 397 12.90 -10.82 0.80
C LEU A 397 14.31 -10.47 1.24
N ARG A 398 15.05 -9.75 0.37
CA ARG A 398 16.31 -9.16 0.79
C ARG A 398 16.08 -8.21 1.96
N PRO A 399 17.00 -8.14 2.93
CA PRO A 399 16.92 -7.14 3.99
C PRO A 399 16.99 -5.72 3.42
N THR A 400 16.60 -4.74 4.23
CA THR A 400 16.70 -3.32 3.87
C THR A 400 18.18 -2.91 3.79
N PRO A 401 18.62 -2.26 2.70
CA PRO A 401 20.03 -1.95 2.51
C PRO A 401 20.49 -0.76 3.36
N SER A 402 21.72 -0.80 3.84
CA SER A 402 22.44 0.38 4.31
C SER A 402 22.72 1.35 3.16
N ILE A 403 23.06 2.62 3.48
CA ILE A 403 23.38 3.64 2.47
C ILE A 403 24.52 3.15 1.57
N GLY A 404 24.26 3.09 0.26
CA GLY A 404 25.28 2.72 -0.72
C GLY A 404 25.82 1.29 -0.60
N GLN A 405 25.13 0.40 0.14
CA GLN A 405 25.58 -0.98 0.36
C GLN A 405 25.95 -1.71 -0.93
N HIS A 406 25.27 -1.41 -2.03
CA HIS A 406 25.47 -2.08 -3.32
C HIS A 406 26.15 -1.17 -4.35
N SER A 407 26.71 -0.01 -3.94
CA SER A 407 27.28 0.97 -4.88
C SER A 407 28.32 0.37 -5.80
N LEU A 408 29.28 -0.39 -5.24
CA LEU A 408 30.37 -0.99 -6.03
C LEU A 408 29.89 -2.15 -6.91
N GLU A 409 28.93 -2.93 -6.44
CA GLU A 409 28.29 -4.02 -7.19
C GLU A 409 27.58 -3.45 -8.42
N ILE A 410 26.70 -2.46 -8.20
CA ILE A 410 25.93 -1.82 -9.26
C ILE A 410 26.86 -1.14 -10.27
N ALA A 411 27.89 -0.43 -9.82
CA ALA A 411 28.85 0.20 -10.72
C ALA A 411 29.56 -0.82 -11.64
N ARG A 412 29.92 -2.01 -11.12
CA ARG A 412 30.49 -3.11 -11.93
C ARG A 412 29.46 -3.68 -12.93
N GLU A 413 28.20 -3.90 -12.51
CA GLU A 413 27.11 -4.33 -13.40
C GLU A 413 26.86 -3.36 -14.56
N LEU A 414 27.14 -2.07 -14.33
CA LEU A 414 27.04 -1.02 -15.35
C LEU A 414 28.25 -1.00 -16.30
N GLY A 415 29.28 -1.82 -16.04
CA GLY A 415 30.45 -1.95 -16.88
C GLY A 415 31.63 -1.00 -16.53
N LEU A 416 31.59 -0.34 -15.37
CA LEU A 416 32.69 0.51 -14.95
C LEU A 416 33.90 -0.33 -14.49
N SER A 417 35.09 0.04 -14.95
CA SER A 417 36.33 -0.61 -14.50
C SER A 417 36.63 -0.29 -13.04
N GLN A 418 37.35 -1.19 -12.37
CA GLN A 418 37.77 -1.01 -10.97
C GLN A 418 38.54 0.31 -10.76
N ARG A 419 39.40 0.70 -11.72
CA ARG A 419 40.10 1.97 -11.69
C ARG A 419 39.14 3.16 -11.70
N ARG A 420 38.08 3.09 -12.54
CA ARG A 420 37.11 4.19 -12.65
C ARG A 420 36.22 4.27 -11.40
N ILE A 421 35.79 3.14 -10.89
CA ILE A 421 35.02 3.07 -9.62
C ILE A 421 35.86 3.70 -8.49
N GLY A 422 37.14 3.34 -8.36
CA GLY A 422 38.06 3.91 -7.37
C GLY A 422 38.14 5.43 -7.47
N HIS A 423 38.30 5.96 -8.70
CA HIS A 423 38.33 7.41 -8.93
C HIS A 423 36.97 8.07 -8.51
N LEU A 424 35.85 7.53 -8.94
CA LEU A 424 34.53 8.08 -8.60
C LEU A 424 34.25 8.07 -7.09
N THR A 425 34.74 7.05 -6.38
CA THR A 425 34.69 7.00 -4.92
C THR A 425 35.62 8.06 -4.30
N GLN A 426 36.82 8.21 -4.79
CA GLN A 426 37.79 9.20 -4.29
C GLN A 426 37.27 10.63 -4.44
N VAL A 427 36.63 10.96 -5.56
CA VAL A 427 36.04 12.29 -5.77
C VAL A 427 34.66 12.43 -5.09
N GLY A 428 34.17 11.40 -4.41
CA GLY A 428 32.87 11.44 -3.68
C GLY A 428 31.64 11.44 -4.58
N ALA A 429 31.77 11.03 -5.84
CA ALA A 429 30.62 10.86 -6.75
C ALA A 429 29.82 9.61 -6.40
N ILE A 430 30.50 8.53 -6.01
CA ILE A 430 29.93 7.30 -5.46
C ILE A 430 30.27 7.25 -3.97
N GLY A 431 29.24 7.19 -3.12
CA GLY A 431 29.43 6.81 -1.73
C GLY A 431 29.57 5.28 -1.63
N SER A 432 30.62 4.81 -0.97
CA SER A 432 30.70 3.43 -0.50
C SER A 432 30.60 3.45 1.02
N GLN A 433 29.89 2.48 1.61
CA GLN A 433 30.23 2.14 2.99
C GLN A 433 31.70 1.70 2.94
N ALA A 434 32.57 2.48 3.54
CA ALA A 434 33.84 1.95 3.94
C ALA A 434 33.53 0.68 4.73
N THR A 435 34.15 -0.42 4.36
CA THR A 435 34.24 -1.60 5.22
C THR A 435 35.00 -1.16 6.48
N GLU A 436 34.28 -0.49 7.40
CA GLU A 436 34.81 -0.23 8.72
C GLU A 436 34.86 -1.57 9.45
N GLY A 437 36.09 -2.08 9.51
CA GLY A 437 36.54 -2.94 10.59
C GLY A 437 35.94 -4.34 10.66
N LEU A 438 36.42 -5.27 9.83
CA LEU A 438 36.86 -6.56 10.35
C LEU A 438 38.20 -6.35 11.05
N VAL A 439 38.19 -5.96 12.30
CA VAL A 439 39.26 -6.18 13.28
C VAL A 439 38.73 -7.03 14.39
#